data_6b84b4d76e40cfd8874294f0684b404a
#
_entry.id   6b84b4d76e40cfd8874294f0684b404a
#
_cell.length_a   1.000
_cell.length_b   1.000
_cell.length_c   1.000
_cell.angle_alpha   90.00
_cell.angle_beta   90.00
_cell.angle_gamma   90.00
#
_symmetry.space_group_name_H-M   'P 1'
#
loop_
_entity.id
_entity.type
_entity.pdbx_description
1 polymer ?
#
loop_
_entity_poly.entity_id
_entity_poly.type
_entity_poly.pdbx_seq_one_letter_code
_entity_poly.pdbx_strand_id
1 'polypeptide(L)'
;MQLCVSAVNKEQICSVPPLSAGALFSVHASAPYYNLQPRRVLQLSVIPPVLTNRRLLIIAPIHSYQQHFQECCSFLYNLPRFHIVYSENQVLDMPITKIHARQIYDSRGNPTVEVDLYTDKGVFRAAVPSGASTGVHEALELRDKDKKVHHGKGVLKAVANINEKIAPALIAKNFCVTQQRDIDQFMLALDGTENKSNLGANAILGVSLAVAKAGAVHKGMPLYKYLAELAGVSKVILPVPAFNVINGGSHAGNKLAMQEFMILPVGASSFHEAMRMGSETYHHLKAEIKKRYGLDATAVGDEGGFAPNIQDNKEGLDLLKTAIDLAGYTGKISIGMDIAASEFYKEGKYDLDFKNPKSDPSKWLTGDQLAELYQSFIKEYPVVSIEDAFDQDDWDNWAKLKASTNIQLVGDDLTVTNPKRIRQAIDKKSCNCLLLKVNQIGSVTESIEAAKLSRSNGWGVMVSHRSGETEDTFIADLVVGLATGQIKTGAPCRSERLAKYNQLLRIEEELGKDAIYAGNNFRNPV
;
A
#
# COMPACT_ATOMS: atom_id res chain seq x y z
N MET A 1 30.84 20.13 -32.71
CA MET A 1 31.09 18.84 -32.11
C MET A 1 32.10 18.10 -33.00
N GLN A 2 33.38 18.08 -32.63
CA GLN A 2 34.42 17.38 -33.40
C GLN A 2 34.63 16.00 -32.75
N LEU A 3 34.25 14.95 -33.45
CA LEU A 3 34.62 13.58 -33.08
C LEU A 3 36.08 13.38 -33.48
N CYS A 4 37.01 13.35 -32.54
CA CYS A 4 38.35 12.85 -32.78
C CYS A 4 38.36 11.31 -32.70
N VAL A 5 38.22 10.67 -33.84
CA VAL A 5 38.61 9.26 -33.97
C VAL A 5 40.12 9.30 -34.34
N SER A 6 41.00 8.94 -33.42
CA SER A 6 42.41 8.74 -33.78
C SER A 6 42.49 7.52 -34.70
N ALA A 7 42.51 7.78 -35.99
CA ALA A 7 42.84 6.76 -36.97
C ALA A 7 44.35 6.48 -36.86
N VAL A 8 44.71 5.30 -36.50
CA VAL A 8 46.09 4.79 -36.62
C VAL A 8 46.42 4.77 -38.10
N ASN A 9 47.53 5.40 -38.45
CA ASN A 9 47.99 5.55 -39.84
C ASN A 9 48.04 4.19 -40.55
N LYS A 10 47.65 4.14 -41.80
CA LYS A 10 47.54 2.93 -42.62
C LYS A 10 48.81 2.07 -42.71
N GLU A 11 49.96 2.61 -42.37
CA GLU A 11 51.26 1.91 -42.49
C GLU A 11 51.64 1.07 -41.24
N GLN A 12 50.90 1.16 -40.13
CA GLN A 12 51.15 0.39 -38.92
C GLN A 12 50.28 -0.88 -38.75
N ILE A 13 49.48 -1.23 -39.76
CA ILE A 13 48.51 -2.34 -39.67
C ILE A 13 49.15 -3.72 -39.86
N CYS A 14 50.44 -3.82 -40.21
CA CYS A 14 51.11 -5.09 -40.55
C CYS A 14 51.66 -5.90 -39.36
N SER A 15 51.53 -5.48 -38.11
CA SER A 15 52.16 -6.19 -36.98
C SER A 15 51.34 -6.15 -35.67
N VAL A 16 50.04 -6.40 -35.73
CA VAL A 16 49.26 -6.59 -34.50
C VAL A 16 49.11 -8.07 -34.20
N PRO A 17 49.61 -8.56 -33.05
CA PRO A 17 49.39 -9.94 -32.65
C PRO A 17 47.91 -10.22 -32.39
N PRO A 18 47.45 -11.48 -32.42
CA PRO A 18 46.04 -11.80 -32.21
C PRO A 18 45.57 -11.29 -30.85
N LEU A 19 44.54 -10.44 -30.84
CA LEU A 19 43.92 -9.90 -29.66
C LEU A 19 43.36 -11.03 -28.81
N SER A 20 43.83 -11.14 -27.56
CA SER A 20 43.25 -11.99 -26.55
C SER A 20 41.86 -11.51 -26.17
N ALA A 21 40.93 -12.43 -25.90
CA ALA A 21 39.56 -12.14 -25.48
C ALA A 21 39.55 -11.15 -24.28
N GLY A 22 38.93 -9.97 -24.46
CA GLY A 22 38.75 -9.01 -23.40
C GLY A 22 39.23 -7.57 -23.63
N ALA A 23 39.54 -7.15 -24.89
CA ALA A 23 39.92 -5.75 -25.14
C ALA A 23 38.72 -4.78 -25.02
N LEU A 24 38.77 -3.90 -24.05
CA LEU A 24 37.87 -2.78 -23.86
C LEU A 24 38.41 -1.55 -24.60
N PHE A 25 37.59 -0.96 -25.50
CA PHE A 25 37.90 0.31 -26.13
C PHE A 25 37.02 1.39 -25.54
N SER A 26 37.60 2.51 -25.08
CA SER A 26 36.86 3.67 -24.66
C SER A 26 36.90 4.77 -25.73
N VAL A 27 35.73 5.31 -26.10
CA VAL A 27 35.64 6.46 -27.00
C VAL A 27 35.31 7.68 -26.13
N HIS A 28 36.21 8.67 -26.14
CA HIS A 28 35.99 9.95 -25.43
C HIS A 28 35.44 10.99 -26.40
N ALA A 29 34.26 11.50 -26.13
CA ALA A 29 33.71 12.68 -26.82
C ALA A 29 33.94 13.91 -25.94
N SER A 30 34.74 14.88 -26.41
CA SER A 30 34.92 16.18 -25.75
C SER A 30 34.11 17.23 -26.47
N ALA A 31 33.15 17.86 -25.77
CA ALA A 31 32.47 19.06 -26.26
C ALA A 31 33.09 20.30 -25.60
N PRO A 32 33.44 21.35 -26.34
CA PRO A 32 33.81 22.64 -25.79
C PRO A 32 32.54 23.44 -25.47
N TYR A 33 32.50 23.97 -24.23
CA TYR A 33 31.52 24.91 -23.70
C TYR A 33 30.07 24.42 -23.53
N TYR A 34 29.76 23.98 -22.34
CA TYR A 34 28.65 24.41 -21.46
C TYR A 34 28.76 23.67 -20.12
N ASN A 35 28.57 24.41 -19.02
CA ASN A 35 28.63 23.93 -17.63
C ASN A 35 27.60 22.84 -17.36
N LEU A 36 27.95 21.57 -17.43
CA LEU A 36 27.16 20.43 -16.97
C LEU A 36 28.05 19.40 -16.28
N GLN A 37 27.70 19.07 -15.07
CA GLN A 37 28.27 18.03 -14.18
C GLN A 37 28.10 16.62 -14.73
N PRO A 38 28.71 15.58 -14.15
CA PRO A 38 30.05 15.11 -14.42
C PRO A 38 30.14 14.16 -15.63
N ARG A 39 31.34 14.00 -16.14
CA ARG A 39 31.72 13.15 -17.29
C ARG A 39 31.09 11.75 -17.21
N ARG A 40 30.10 11.44 -18.06
CA ARG A 40 29.66 10.06 -18.29
C ARG A 40 30.47 9.45 -19.43
N VAL A 41 31.15 8.36 -19.12
CA VAL A 41 31.85 7.53 -20.10
C VAL A 41 30.83 6.63 -20.78
N LEU A 42 30.73 6.71 -22.11
CA LEU A 42 29.94 5.75 -22.89
C LEU A 42 30.78 4.47 -23.04
N GLN A 43 30.37 3.40 -22.39
CA GLN A 43 31.08 2.13 -22.46
C GLN A 43 30.51 1.31 -23.62
N LEU A 44 31.29 1.16 -24.68
CA LEU A 44 30.96 0.31 -25.82
C LEU A 44 31.63 -1.03 -25.64
N SER A 45 30.87 -2.12 -25.65
CA SER A 45 31.38 -3.48 -25.56
C SER A 45 31.54 -4.04 -26.98
N VAL A 46 32.71 -4.48 -27.30
CA VAL A 46 32.99 -5.17 -28.56
C VAL A 46 33.04 -6.68 -28.29
N ILE A 47 32.12 -7.41 -28.88
CA ILE A 47 32.10 -8.87 -28.81
C ILE A 47 33.13 -9.40 -29.81
N PRO A 48 34.06 -10.32 -29.43
CA PRO A 48 35.03 -10.86 -30.38
C PRO A 48 34.29 -11.59 -31.51
N PRO A 49 34.78 -11.46 -32.77
CA PRO A 49 34.11 -12.05 -33.92
C PRO A 49 34.19 -13.58 -33.86
N VAL A 50 33.01 -14.23 -33.85
CA VAL A 50 32.93 -15.64 -34.31
C VAL A 50 33.21 -15.60 -35.80
N LEU A 51 34.25 -16.32 -36.20
CA LEU A 51 34.81 -16.40 -37.55
C LEU A 51 33.75 -16.62 -38.62
N THR A 52 33.32 -15.57 -39.30
CA THR A 52 32.99 -15.55 -40.73
C THR A 52 32.77 -14.11 -41.20
N ASN A 53 33.65 -13.66 -42.08
CA ASN A 53 33.60 -12.39 -42.82
C ASN A 53 33.59 -11.08 -41.99
N ARG A 54 34.75 -10.61 -41.55
CA ARG A 54 35.24 -9.23 -41.27
C ARG A 54 34.15 -8.11 -41.20
N ARG A 55 33.18 -8.21 -40.26
CA ARG A 55 32.24 -7.15 -39.97
C ARG A 55 32.31 -6.82 -38.48
N LEU A 56 32.46 -5.55 -38.13
CA LEU A 56 32.47 -5.09 -36.75
C LEU A 56 31.01 -4.85 -36.34
N LEU A 57 30.53 -5.51 -35.31
CA LEU A 57 29.22 -5.33 -34.71
C LEU A 57 29.36 -4.37 -33.52
N ILE A 58 28.66 -3.24 -33.56
CA ILE A 58 28.59 -2.30 -32.44
C ILE A 58 27.17 -2.36 -31.86
N ILE A 59 27.05 -2.77 -30.59
CA ILE A 59 25.78 -2.79 -29.85
C ILE A 59 25.76 -1.57 -28.91
N ALA A 60 24.79 -0.69 -29.07
CA ALA A 60 24.59 0.48 -28.22
C ALA A 60 23.21 0.46 -27.58
N PRO A 61 23.05 0.71 -26.27
CA PRO A 61 21.75 0.78 -25.62
C PRO A 61 21.00 2.07 -25.99
N ILE A 62 19.73 1.93 -26.36
CA ILE A 62 18.86 3.07 -26.70
C ILE A 62 18.13 3.52 -25.43
N HIS A 63 18.68 4.46 -24.67
CA HIS A 63 17.87 5.28 -23.76
C HIS A 63 18.45 6.68 -23.67
N SER A 64 17.61 7.66 -23.95
CA SER A 64 17.72 9.09 -23.64
C SER A 64 18.38 10.08 -24.61
N TYR A 65 18.71 9.76 -25.89
CA TYR A 65 19.22 10.80 -26.83
C TYR A 65 18.82 10.54 -28.29
N GLN A 66 17.53 10.42 -28.59
CA GLN A 66 17.06 10.14 -29.95
C GLN A 66 17.50 11.18 -31.02
N GLN A 67 17.55 12.46 -30.66
CA GLN A 67 17.88 13.52 -31.64
C GLN A 67 19.38 13.62 -32.02
N HIS A 68 20.28 13.45 -31.02
CA HIS A 68 21.73 13.54 -31.29
C HIS A 68 22.34 12.22 -31.79
N PHE A 69 21.68 11.13 -31.58
CA PHE A 69 22.11 9.81 -32.02
C PHE A 69 21.86 9.63 -33.55
N GLN A 70 20.79 10.22 -34.09
CA GLN A 70 20.52 10.18 -35.52
C GLN A 70 21.61 10.88 -36.35
N GLU A 71 22.16 12.01 -35.85
CA GLU A 71 23.23 12.73 -36.53
C GLU A 71 24.56 11.95 -36.51
N CYS A 72 24.88 11.26 -35.43
CA CYS A 72 26.06 10.38 -35.34
C CYS A 72 25.90 9.11 -36.21
N CYS A 73 24.71 8.57 -36.31
CA CYS A 73 24.42 7.39 -37.13
C CYS A 73 24.49 7.69 -38.61
N SER A 74 24.07 8.89 -39.07
CA SER A 74 24.15 9.28 -40.48
C SER A 74 25.61 9.39 -40.97
N PHE A 75 26.56 9.74 -40.10
CA PHE A 75 27.98 9.76 -40.42
C PHE A 75 28.59 8.35 -40.56
N LEU A 76 28.16 7.42 -39.70
CA LEU A 76 28.63 6.03 -39.73
C LEU A 76 27.98 5.19 -40.84
N TYR A 77 26.77 5.54 -41.27
CA TYR A 77 26.06 4.88 -42.38
C TYR A 77 26.75 5.08 -43.75
N ASN A 78 27.51 6.16 -43.92
CA ASN A 78 28.27 6.42 -45.15
C ASN A 78 29.64 5.73 -45.22
N LEU A 79 29.99 4.92 -44.22
CA LEU A 79 31.19 4.12 -44.27
C LEU A 79 30.86 2.71 -44.83
N PRO A 80 31.47 2.29 -45.96
CA PRO A 80 31.03 1.09 -46.72
C PRO A 80 31.24 -0.26 -46.02
N ARG A 81 31.45 -0.32 -44.72
CA ARG A 81 31.75 -1.56 -43.96
C ARG A 81 31.10 -1.65 -42.58
N PHE A 82 30.13 -0.79 -42.22
CA PHE A 82 29.49 -0.83 -40.94
C PHE A 82 28.00 -1.09 -41.07
N HIS A 83 27.51 -2.09 -40.34
CA HIS A 83 26.08 -2.26 -40.08
C HIS A 83 25.84 -2.01 -38.59
N ILE A 84 25.01 -1.02 -38.29
CA ILE A 84 24.55 -0.76 -36.94
C ILE A 84 23.28 -1.60 -36.77
N VAL A 85 23.35 -2.61 -35.95
CA VAL A 85 22.17 -3.37 -35.51
C VAL A 85 21.72 -2.71 -34.21
N TYR A 86 20.55 -2.11 -34.23
CA TYR A 86 19.87 -1.66 -33.02
C TYR A 86 19.37 -2.92 -32.30
N SER A 87 19.91 -3.20 -31.15
CA SER A 87 19.24 -4.07 -30.21
C SER A 87 18.17 -3.21 -29.54
N GLU A 88 16.90 -3.48 -29.78
CA GLU A 88 15.88 -3.11 -28.80
C GLU A 88 16.40 -3.60 -27.45
N ASN A 89 16.45 -2.72 -26.45
CA ASN A 89 16.81 -3.14 -25.10
C ASN A 89 15.92 -4.34 -24.76
N GLN A 90 16.46 -5.53 -24.87
CA GLN A 90 15.92 -6.63 -24.09
C GLN A 90 16.06 -6.17 -22.65
N VAL A 91 14.97 -5.68 -22.08
CA VAL A 91 14.80 -5.69 -20.62
C VAL A 91 15.15 -7.12 -20.28
N LEU A 92 16.29 -7.34 -19.60
CA LEU A 92 16.69 -8.67 -19.18
C LEU A 92 15.48 -9.20 -18.41
N ASP A 93 14.77 -10.15 -19.02
CA ASP A 93 13.60 -10.76 -18.39
C ASP A 93 14.06 -11.32 -17.05
N MET A 94 13.41 -10.90 -15.95
CA MET A 94 13.62 -11.50 -14.65
C MET A 94 12.47 -12.45 -14.37
N PRO A 95 12.57 -13.71 -14.85
CA PRO A 95 11.49 -14.67 -14.67
C PRO A 95 11.40 -15.11 -13.22
N ILE A 96 10.20 -15.50 -12.83
CA ILE A 96 9.95 -16.17 -11.57
C ILE A 96 10.53 -17.58 -11.67
N THR A 97 11.52 -17.90 -10.82
CA THR A 97 12.19 -19.22 -10.84
C THR A 97 11.56 -20.21 -9.87
N LYS A 98 11.00 -19.72 -8.76
CA LYS A 98 10.30 -20.52 -7.75
C LYS A 98 9.34 -19.64 -6.96
N ILE A 99 8.22 -20.21 -6.54
CA ILE A 99 7.34 -19.65 -5.52
C ILE A 99 7.13 -20.72 -4.45
N HIS A 100 7.22 -20.32 -3.18
CA HIS A 100 6.97 -21.19 -2.04
C HIS A 100 6.15 -20.47 -0.99
N ALA A 101 5.03 -21.05 -0.62
CA ALA A 101 4.17 -20.53 0.44
C ALA A 101 4.25 -21.38 1.69
N ARG A 102 4.05 -20.74 2.83
CA ARG A 102 3.95 -21.38 4.15
C ARG A 102 2.89 -20.70 5.00
N GLN A 103 2.46 -21.40 6.03
CA GLN A 103 1.69 -20.84 7.12
C GLN A 103 2.62 -20.17 8.12
N ILE A 104 2.28 -18.93 8.51
CA ILE A 104 2.86 -18.22 9.64
C ILE A 104 1.74 -17.76 10.58
N TYR A 105 2.03 -16.94 11.58
CA TYR A 105 1.04 -16.44 12.53
C TYR A 105 0.93 -14.92 12.48
N ASP A 106 -0.29 -14.41 12.54
CA ASP A 106 -0.58 -12.99 12.66
C ASP A 106 -0.40 -12.49 14.12
N SER A 107 -0.56 -11.19 14.34
CA SER A 107 -0.42 -10.51 15.64
C SER A 107 -1.43 -10.99 16.70
N ARG A 108 -2.45 -11.75 16.29
CA ARG A 108 -3.44 -12.38 17.19
C ARG A 108 -3.15 -13.86 17.43
N GLY A 109 -2.06 -14.40 16.90
CA GLY A 109 -1.70 -15.81 16.95
C GLY A 109 -2.56 -16.72 16.06
N ASN A 110 -3.29 -16.15 15.08
CA ASN A 110 -4.01 -16.93 14.08
C ASN A 110 -3.11 -17.22 12.87
N PRO A 111 -3.27 -18.38 12.22
CA PRO A 111 -2.57 -18.67 10.98
C PRO A 111 -2.85 -17.65 9.88
N THR A 112 -1.81 -17.32 9.10
CA THR A 112 -1.92 -16.56 7.86
C THR A 112 -0.89 -17.04 6.83
N VAL A 113 -0.99 -16.54 5.60
CA VAL A 113 -0.16 -16.96 4.46
C VAL A 113 1.07 -16.08 4.34
N GLU A 114 2.24 -16.70 4.16
CA GLU A 114 3.48 -16.04 3.72
C GLU A 114 3.98 -16.68 2.43
N VAL A 115 4.47 -15.85 1.51
CA VAL A 115 4.99 -16.27 0.20
C VAL A 115 6.41 -15.81 0.02
N ASP A 116 7.29 -16.72 -0.36
CA ASP A 116 8.63 -16.46 -0.91
C ASP A 116 8.59 -16.62 -2.43
N LEU A 117 8.90 -15.57 -3.16
CA LEU A 117 9.11 -15.57 -4.60
C LEU A 117 10.60 -15.43 -4.90
N TYR A 118 11.11 -16.29 -5.77
CA TYR A 118 12.52 -16.37 -6.11
C TYR A 118 12.76 -15.93 -7.56
N THR A 119 13.82 -15.17 -7.74
CA THR A 119 14.36 -14.78 -9.04
C THR A 119 15.88 -14.91 -9.01
N ASP A 120 16.57 -14.52 -10.08
CA ASP A 120 18.05 -14.41 -10.10
C ASP A 120 18.59 -13.32 -9.16
N LYS A 121 17.76 -12.36 -8.73
CA LYS A 121 18.12 -11.28 -7.79
C LYS A 121 17.91 -11.65 -6.33
N GLY A 122 17.36 -12.82 -6.03
CA GLY A 122 17.15 -13.29 -4.66
C GLY A 122 15.71 -13.66 -4.33
N VAL A 123 15.35 -13.50 -3.06
CA VAL A 123 14.07 -13.91 -2.49
C VAL A 123 13.24 -12.69 -2.08
N PHE A 124 11.98 -12.67 -2.48
CA PHE A 124 11.03 -11.61 -2.18
C PHE A 124 9.89 -12.18 -1.36
N ARG A 125 9.82 -11.76 -0.11
CA ARG A 125 8.87 -12.28 0.88
C ARG A 125 7.72 -11.32 1.10
N ALA A 126 6.50 -11.86 1.17
CA ALA A 126 5.30 -11.12 1.53
C ALA A 126 4.40 -11.95 2.43
N ALA A 127 3.77 -11.28 3.41
CA ALA A 127 2.81 -11.88 4.31
C ALA A 127 1.45 -11.19 4.18
N VAL A 128 0.38 -11.95 4.34
CA VAL A 128 -0.99 -11.48 4.11
C VAL A 128 -1.66 -11.14 5.43
N PRO A 129 -2.24 -9.93 5.60
CA PRO A 129 -3.01 -9.58 6.79
C PRO A 129 -4.39 -10.25 6.80
N SER A 130 -5.03 -10.32 7.98
CA SER A 130 -6.33 -10.96 8.20
C SER A 130 -7.27 -10.11 9.05
N GLY A 131 -8.53 -9.98 8.65
CA GLY A 131 -9.54 -9.22 9.39
C GLY A 131 -10.09 -9.95 10.63
N ALA A 132 -10.67 -9.18 11.59
CA ALA A 132 -11.52 -9.70 12.66
C ALA A 132 -13.00 -9.51 12.29
N SER A 133 -13.43 -8.28 12.07
CA SER A 133 -14.68 -7.94 11.37
C SER A 133 -14.42 -7.99 9.87
N THR A 134 -15.35 -8.53 9.11
CA THR A 134 -15.21 -8.67 7.65
C THR A 134 -16.54 -8.31 6.99
N GLY A 135 -16.51 -7.38 6.04
CA GLY A 135 -17.66 -7.07 5.20
C GLY A 135 -18.12 -8.30 4.42
N VAL A 136 -19.42 -8.51 4.33
CA VAL A 136 -20.00 -9.70 3.65
C VAL A 136 -19.64 -9.76 2.16
N HIS A 137 -19.21 -8.66 1.58
CA HIS A 137 -18.85 -8.52 0.17
C HIS A 137 -17.33 -8.59 -0.10
N GLU A 138 -16.50 -8.86 0.92
CA GLU A 138 -15.06 -9.05 0.74
C GLU A 138 -14.74 -10.27 -0.12
N ALA A 139 -13.63 -10.23 -0.84
CA ALA A 139 -13.07 -11.42 -1.47
C ALA A 139 -12.73 -12.48 -0.41
N LEU A 140 -12.90 -13.76 -0.77
CA LEU A 140 -12.85 -14.84 0.21
C LEU A 140 -11.44 -15.09 0.73
N GLU A 141 -11.22 -14.85 2.02
CA GLU A 141 -10.08 -15.39 2.74
C GLU A 141 -10.28 -16.90 2.94
N LEU A 142 -9.49 -17.72 2.24
CA LEU A 142 -9.66 -19.17 2.28
C LEU A 142 -9.09 -19.73 3.59
N ARG A 143 -9.98 -20.29 4.41
CA ARG A 143 -9.70 -20.97 5.68
C ARG A 143 -9.98 -22.46 5.59
N ASP A 144 -9.24 -23.29 6.34
CA ASP A 144 -9.36 -24.76 6.32
C ASP A 144 -10.69 -25.26 6.89
N LYS A 145 -11.28 -24.50 7.85
CA LYS A 145 -12.55 -24.78 8.53
C LYS A 145 -12.57 -26.08 9.37
N ASP A 146 -11.41 -26.72 9.57
CA ASP A 146 -11.28 -27.86 10.50
C ASP A 146 -11.20 -27.32 11.95
N LYS A 147 -12.30 -27.42 12.67
CA LYS A 147 -12.39 -26.94 14.06
C LYS A 147 -11.40 -27.60 15.02
N LYS A 148 -10.85 -28.78 14.68
CA LYS A 148 -9.85 -29.49 15.50
C LYS A 148 -8.46 -28.87 15.39
N VAL A 149 -8.19 -28.12 14.30
CA VAL A 149 -6.89 -27.49 14.03
C VAL A 149 -7.08 -25.99 13.97
N HIS A 150 -6.36 -25.24 14.82
CA HIS A 150 -6.46 -23.77 14.89
C HIS A 150 -7.91 -23.25 14.95
N HIS A 151 -8.83 -23.99 15.59
CA HIS A 151 -10.25 -23.65 15.70
C HIS A 151 -10.93 -23.36 14.34
N GLY A 152 -10.45 -23.99 13.26
CA GLY A 152 -10.95 -23.79 11.90
C GLY A 152 -10.28 -22.67 11.12
N LYS A 153 -9.34 -21.94 11.74
CA LYS A 153 -8.67 -20.77 11.14
C LYS A 153 -7.39 -21.12 10.36
N GLY A 154 -7.05 -22.40 10.16
CA GLY A 154 -5.90 -22.83 9.36
C GLY A 154 -5.95 -22.31 7.93
N VAL A 155 -4.78 -22.21 7.27
CA VAL A 155 -4.64 -21.67 5.89
C VAL A 155 -3.89 -22.65 4.96
N LEU A 156 -3.80 -23.92 5.35
CA LEU A 156 -3.04 -24.91 4.56
C LEU A 156 -3.64 -25.16 3.19
N LYS A 157 -4.97 -25.01 3.00
CA LYS A 157 -5.61 -25.04 1.67
C LYS A 157 -5.13 -23.92 0.77
N ALA A 158 -5.04 -22.69 1.30
CA ALA A 158 -4.50 -21.56 0.55
C ALA A 158 -3.01 -21.76 0.22
N VAL A 159 -2.22 -22.26 1.18
CA VAL A 159 -0.82 -22.63 0.98
C VAL A 159 -0.67 -23.69 -0.12
N ALA A 160 -1.47 -24.75 -0.09
CA ALA A 160 -1.48 -25.79 -1.13
C ALA A 160 -1.86 -25.21 -2.50
N ASN A 161 -2.87 -24.35 -2.56
CA ASN A 161 -3.27 -23.69 -3.82
C ASN A 161 -2.12 -22.86 -4.41
N ILE A 162 -1.31 -22.18 -3.57
CA ILE A 162 -0.11 -21.47 -4.06
C ILE A 162 0.93 -22.46 -4.59
N ASN A 163 1.32 -23.46 -3.76
CA ASN A 163 2.44 -24.35 -4.08
C ASN A 163 2.14 -25.31 -5.24
N GLU A 164 0.90 -25.78 -5.35
CA GLU A 164 0.52 -26.85 -6.28
C GLU A 164 -0.18 -26.34 -7.55
N LYS A 165 -0.79 -25.14 -7.52
CA LYS A 165 -1.54 -24.59 -8.65
C LYS A 165 -0.97 -23.29 -9.18
N ILE A 166 -0.87 -22.24 -8.33
CA ILE A 166 -0.45 -20.90 -8.78
C ILE A 166 1.02 -20.93 -9.20
N ALA A 167 1.92 -21.45 -8.36
CA ALA A 167 3.35 -21.45 -8.59
C ALA A 167 3.73 -22.17 -9.91
N PRO A 168 3.34 -23.42 -10.15
CA PRO A 168 3.69 -24.10 -11.41
C PRO A 168 3.07 -23.40 -12.63
N ALA A 169 1.86 -22.86 -12.51
CA ALA A 169 1.21 -22.16 -13.61
C ALA A 169 1.92 -20.84 -14.00
N LEU A 170 2.34 -20.04 -13.01
CA LEU A 170 3.08 -18.79 -13.25
C LEU A 170 4.48 -19.06 -13.81
N ILE A 171 5.19 -20.05 -13.27
CA ILE A 171 6.52 -20.44 -13.74
C ILE A 171 6.45 -20.90 -15.20
N ALA A 172 5.45 -21.73 -15.57
CA ALA A 172 5.25 -22.19 -16.93
C ALA A 172 4.95 -21.05 -17.93
N LYS A 173 4.36 -19.94 -17.46
CA LYS A 173 4.10 -18.74 -18.28
C LYS A 173 5.33 -17.89 -18.52
N ASN A 174 6.37 -18.05 -17.72
CA ASN A 174 7.63 -17.31 -17.83
C ASN A 174 7.45 -15.77 -17.81
N PHE A 175 6.53 -15.26 -16.99
CA PHE A 175 6.33 -13.83 -16.82
C PHE A 175 7.57 -13.14 -16.24
N CYS A 176 7.89 -11.95 -16.74
CA CYS A 176 8.78 -11.04 -16.03
C CYS A 176 8.06 -10.46 -14.80
N VAL A 177 8.76 -10.35 -13.66
CA VAL A 177 8.16 -9.81 -12.41
C VAL A 177 7.64 -8.37 -12.53
N THR A 178 8.02 -7.63 -13.57
CA THR A 178 7.48 -6.29 -13.85
C THR A 178 6.11 -6.30 -14.51
N GLN A 179 5.64 -7.45 -14.97
CA GLN A 179 4.32 -7.63 -15.57
C GLN A 179 3.24 -7.82 -14.49
N GLN A 180 3.23 -6.97 -13.46
CA GLN A 180 2.32 -7.08 -12.31
C GLN A 180 0.86 -7.30 -12.71
N ARG A 181 0.36 -6.48 -13.64
CA ARG A 181 -1.03 -6.57 -14.10
C ARG A 181 -1.33 -7.91 -14.77
N ASP A 182 -0.44 -8.37 -15.66
CA ASP A 182 -0.66 -9.62 -16.39
C ASP A 182 -0.62 -10.82 -15.45
N ILE A 183 0.29 -10.81 -14.46
CA ILE A 183 0.41 -11.85 -13.44
C ILE A 183 -0.85 -11.88 -12.57
N ASP A 184 -1.31 -10.72 -12.08
CA ASP A 184 -2.52 -10.64 -11.26
C ASP A 184 -3.75 -11.12 -12.05
N GLN A 185 -3.94 -10.64 -13.28
CA GLN A 185 -5.04 -11.09 -14.14
C GLN A 185 -4.98 -12.57 -14.47
N PHE A 186 -3.78 -13.12 -14.67
CA PHE A 186 -3.61 -14.56 -14.88
C PHE A 186 -4.06 -15.35 -13.64
N MET A 187 -3.72 -14.92 -12.43
CA MET A 187 -4.18 -15.58 -11.20
C MET A 187 -5.69 -15.48 -11.02
N LEU A 188 -6.28 -14.31 -11.33
CA LEU A 188 -7.74 -14.11 -11.30
C LEU A 188 -8.46 -15.03 -12.29
N ALA A 189 -7.94 -15.17 -13.51
CA ALA A 189 -8.48 -16.07 -14.51
C ALA A 189 -8.32 -17.56 -14.10
N LEU A 190 -7.23 -17.90 -13.41
CA LEU A 190 -7.00 -19.25 -12.88
C LEU A 190 -7.98 -19.58 -11.74
N ASP A 191 -8.36 -18.61 -10.91
CA ASP A 191 -9.41 -18.78 -9.91
C ASP A 191 -10.79 -18.92 -10.56
N GLY A 192 -11.13 -18.06 -11.52
CA GLY A 192 -12.36 -18.10 -12.32
C GLY A 192 -13.63 -17.69 -11.57
N THR A 193 -13.55 -17.25 -10.30
CA THR A 193 -14.70 -16.78 -9.51
C THR A 193 -14.58 -15.30 -9.18
N GLU A 194 -15.72 -14.63 -9.00
CA GLU A 194 -15.76 -13.21 -8.71
C GLU A 194 -15.10 -12.87 -7.36
N ASN A 195 -15.35 -13.69 -6.34
CA ASN A 195 -14.87 -13.49 -4.99
C ASN A 195 -13.60 -14.29 -4.64
N LYS A 196 -12.92 -14.86 -5.65
CA LYS A 196 -11.66 -15.63 -5.48
C LYS A 196 -11.84 -16.88 -4.59
N SER A 197 -13.00 -17.54 -4.67
CA SER A 197 -13.35 -18.64 -3.76
C SER A 197 -12.66 -19.98 -4.07
N ASN A 198 -12.11 -20.17 -5.28
CA ASN A 198 -11.43 -21.39 -5.65
C ASN A 198 -9.98 -21.48 -5.16
N LEU A 199 -9.23 -20.39 -5.26
CA LEU A 199 -7.83 -20.32 -4.81
C LEU A 199 -7.69 -19.65 -3.45
N GLY A 200 -8.54 -18.68 -3.16
CA GLY A 200 -8.50 -17.82 -1.99
C GLY A 200 -7.84 -16.46 -2.28
N ALA A 201 -8.49 -15.38 -1.85
CA ALA A 201 -7.94 -14.03 -1.97
C ALA A 201 -6.59 -13.90 -1.25
N ASN A 202 -6.41 -14.57 -0.11
CA ASN A 202 -5.16 -14.62 0.64
C ASN A 202 -4.04 -15.33 -0.13
N ALA A 203 -4.36 -16.36 -0.92
CA ALA A 203 -3.37 -17.03 -1.77
C ALA A 203 -2.92 -16.12 -2.93
N ILE A 204 -3.87 -15.51 -3.64
CA ILE A 204 -3.59 -14.62 -4.77
C ILE A 204 -2.82 -13.39 -4.29
N LEU A 205 -3.25 -12.76 -3.20
CA LEU A 205 -2.60 -11.56 -2.66
C LEU A 205 -1.16 -11.82 -2.24
N GLY A 206 -0.87 -12.92 -1.54
CA GLY A 206 0.49 -13.23 -1.10
C GLY A 206 1.48 -13.27 -2.26
N VAL A 207 1.08 -13.87 -3.39
CA VAL A 207 1.90 -13.89 -4.61
C VAL A 207 1.98 -12.49 -5.25
N SER A 208 0.87 -11.78 -5.36
CA SER A 208 0.82 -10.44 -5.94
C SER A 208 1.72 -9.43 -5.22
N LEU A 209 1.73 -9.45 -3.88
CA LEU A 209 2.63 -8.61 -3.05
C LEU A 209 4.11 -8.96 -3.28
N ALA A 210 4.44 -10.25 -3.33
CA ALA A 210 5.81 -10.71 -3.56
C ALA A 210 6.31 -10.33 -4.96
N VAL A 211 5.46 -10.42 -5.99
CA VAL A 211 5.74 -9.97 -7.36
C VAL A 211 6.06 -8.48 -7.40
N ALA A 212 5.27 -7.64 -6.71
CA ALA A 212 5.53 -6.20 -6.66
C ALA A 212 6.87 -5.86 -6.02
N LYS A 213 7.25 -6.55 -4.94
CA LYS A 213 8.57 -6.41 -4.31
C LYS A 213 9.70 -6.81 -5.25
N ALA A 214 9.54 -7.91 -5.99
CA ALA A 214 10.51 -8.37 -6.99
C ALA A 214 10.61 -7.37 -8.16
N GLY A 215 9.48 -6.87 -8.65
CA GLY A 215 9.41 -5.87 -9.71
C GLY A 215 10.16 -4.59 -9.38
N ALA A 216 10.04 -4.10 -8.15
CA ALA A 216 10.76 -2.94 -7.66
C ALA A 216 12.30 -3.14 -7.75
N VAL A 217 12.80 -4.28 -7.28
CA VAL A 217 14.24 -4.61 -7.34
C VAL A 217 14.70 -4.79 -8.78
N HIS A 218 13.89 -5.42 -9.64
CA HIS A 218 14.21 -5.52 -11.07
C HIS A 218 14.37 -4.14 -11.72
N LYS A 219 13.49 -3.19 -11.38
CA LYS A 219 13.55 -1.79 -11.84
C LYS A 219 14.68 -0.98 -11.17
N GLY A 220 15.37 -1.53 -10.17
CA GLY A 220 16.42 -0.84 -9.41
C GLY A 220 15.92 0.34 -8.62
N MET A 221 14.69 0.28 -8.10
CA MET A 221 14.06 1.36 -7.34
C MET A 221 13.39 0.85 -6.06
N PRO A 222 13.20 1.70 -5.03
CA PRO A 222 12.44 1.32 -3.84
C PRO A 222 10.97 1.04 -4.17
N LEU A 223 10.34 0.20 -3.33
CA LEU A 223 8.99 -0.31 -3.58
C LEU A 223 7.95 0.79 -3.76
N TYR A 224 7.99 1.84 -2.94
CA TYR A 224 7.04 2.95 -3.06
C TYR A 224 7.13 3.70 -4.41
N LYS A 225 8.35 3.83 -4.98
CA LYS A 225 8.52 4.44 -6.33
C LYS A 225 8.00 3.52 -7.43
N TYR A 226 8.21 2.20 -7.28
CA TYR A 226 7.68 1.23 -8.23
C TYR A 226 6.14 1.20 -8.21
N LEU A 227 5.54 1.24 -7.02
CA LEU A 227 4.08 1.34 -6.88
C LEU A 227 3.53 2.66 -7.48
N ALA A 228 4.27 3.77 -7.34
CA ALA A 228 3.94 5.03 -8.02
C ALA A 228 3.98 4.89 -9.55
N GLU A 229 5.01 4.20 -10.11
CA GLU A 229 5.10 3.92 -11.55
C GLU A 229 3.90 3.10 -12.02
N LEU A 230 3.55 1.99 -11.33
CA LEU A 230 2.37 1.17 -11.65
C LEU A 230 1.06 1.96 -11.59
N ALA A 231 0.98 2.88 -10.65
CA ALA A 231 -0.19 3.74 -10.47
C ALA A 231 -0.20 4.96 -11.41
N GLY A 232 0.90 5.29 -12.10
CA GLY A 232 1.02 6.50 -12.89
C GLY A 232 1.04 7.78 -12.04
N VAL A 233 1.53 7.69 -10.81
CA VAL A 233 1.68 8.80 -9.87
C VAL A 233 3.08 9.40 -10.04
N SER A 234 3.13 10.70 -10.32
CA SER A 234 4.41 11.40 -10.56
C SER A 234 5.03 11.98 -9.28
N LYS A 235 4.23 12.23 -8.25
CA LYS A 235 4.66 12.85 -7.00
C LYS A 235 4.18 12.04 -5.80
N VAL A 236 5.11 11.48 -5.06
CA VAL A 236 4.82 10.71 -3.85
C VAL A 236 4.59 11.63 -2.65
N ILE A 237 3.72 11.19 -1.73
CA ILE A 237 3.29 11.97 -0.56
C ILE A 237 3.36 11.10 0.69
N LEU A 238 3.94 11.62 1.76
CA LEU A 238 3.90 11.00 3.07
C LEU A 238 2.54 11.22 3.72
N PRO A 239 1.90 10.17 4.25
CA PRO A 239 0.53 10.24 4.75
C PRO A 239 0.43 10.86 6.15
N VAL A 240 -0.74 11.44 6.46
CA VAL A 240 -1.18 11.66 7.83
C VAL A 240 -1.53 10.30 8.44
N PRO A 241 -0.92 9.89 9.57
CA PRO A 241 -1.33 8.69 10.27
C PRO A 241 -2.62 8.94 11.06
N ALA A 242 -3.62 8.10 10.86
CA ALA A 242 -4.80 8.01 11.71
C ALA A 242 -4.51 6.94 12.80
N PHE A 243 -3.98 7.39 13.94
CA PHE A 243 -3.62 6.50 15.03
C PHE A 243 -4.86 6.07 15.82
N ASN A 244 -5.21 4.80 15.78
CA ASN A 244 -6.26 4.25 16.62
C ASN A 244 -5.75 4.10 18.08
N VAL A 245 -6.19 4.99 18.97
CA VAL A 245 -5.67 5.08 20.35
C VAL A 245 -6.67 4.63 21.43
N ILE A 246 -7.97 4.52 21.09
CA ILE A 246 -8.98 3.87 21.94
C ILE A 246 -9.76 2.86 21.11
N ASN A 247 -9.89 1.63 21.62
CA ASN A 247 -10.69 0.57 21.05
C ASN A 247 -12.02 0.39 21.77
N GLY A 248 -13.06 0.19 20.99
CA GLY A 248 -14.41 -0.21 21.42
C GLY A 248 -14.97 -1.30 20.50
N GLY A 249 -16.27 -1.31 20.26
CA GLY A 249 -16.93 -2.25 19.36
C GLY A 249 -16.55 -3.70 19.63
N SER A 250 -16.46 -4.49 18.58
CA SER A 250 -16.00 -5.90 18.64
C SER A 250 -14.51 -6.04 18.97
N HIS A 251 -13.73 -4.94 18.92
CA HIS A 251 -12.29 -4.94 19.20
C HIS A 251 -11.94 -4.81 20.70
N ALA A 252 -12.92 -4.58 21.59
CA ALA A 252 -12.69 -4.41 23.02
C ALA A 252 -13.83 -4.98 23.87
N GLY A 253 -13.48 -5.37 25.10
CA GLY A 253 -14.45 -5.88 26.10
C GLY A 253 -15.20 -4.79 26.87
N ASN A 254 -14.98 -3.49 26.57
CA ASN A 254 -15.71 -2.37 27.19
C ASN A 254 -17.13 -2.20 26.62
N LYS A 255 -17.86 -1.19 27.08
CA LYS A 255 -19.25 -0.95 26.66
C LYS A 255 -19.38 -0.06 25.43
N LEU A 256 -18.27 0.48 24.90
CA LEU A 256 -18.32 1.31 23.69
C LEU A 256 -18.92 0.52 22.52
N ALA A 257 -19.90 1.11 21.84
CA ALA A 257 -20.44 0.57 20.60
C ALA A 257 -19.50 0.84 19.42
N MET A 258 -18.97 2.06 19.33
CA MET A 258 -18.08 2.48 18.24
C MET A 258 -16.69 1.88 18.40
N GLN A 259 -16.12 1.45 17.27
CA GLN A 259 -14.99 0.53 17.26
C GLN A 259 -13.65 1.19 17.51
N GLU A 260 -13.41 2.38 16.93
CA GLU A 260 -12.11 3.04 17.00
C GLU A 260 -12.24 4.55 17.17
N PHE A 261 -11.34 5.10 18.00
CA PHE A 261 -11.17 6.54 18.19
C PHE A 261 -9.73 6.89 17.84
N MET A 262 -9.59 7.70 16.79
CA MET A 262 -8.30 7.98 16.16
C MET A 262 -7.88 9.43 16.36
N ILE A 263 -6.55 9.65 16.45
CA ILE A 263 -5.93 10.97 16.40
C ILE A 263 -5.16 11.14 15.09
N LEU A 264 -5.37 12.30 14.43
CA LEU A 264 -4.77 12.65 13.14
C LEU A 264 -3.93 13.93 13.30
N PRO A 265 -2.59 13.86 13.30
CA PRO A 265 -1.72 15.02 13.48
C PRO A 265 -1.58 15.85 12.18
N VAL A 266 -2.70 16.42 11.73
CA VAL A 266 -2.80 17.18 10.47
C VAL A 266 -1.97 18.49 10.49
N GLY A 267 -1.69 19.02 11.67
CA GLY A 267 -0.88 20.23 11.87
C GLY A 267 0.62 19.99 12.00
N ALA A 268 1.10 18.75 11.80
CA ALA A 268 2.53 18.45 11.75
C ALA A 268 3.14 18.94 10.43
N SER A 269 4.44 19.28 10.47
CA SER A 269 5.21 19.73 9.30
C SER A 269 5.91 18.60 8.55
N SER A 270 6.01 17.41 9.17
CA SER A 270 6.69 16.23 8.64
C SER A 270 6.07 14.96 9.20
N PHE A 271 6.35 13.82 8.60
CA PHE A 271 5.92 12.53 9.14
C PHE A 271 6.63 12.24 10.48
N HIS A 272 7.90 12.61 10.62
CA HIS A 272 8.64 12.50 11.87
C HIS A 272 7.95 13.29 13.00
N GLU A 273 7.54 14.55 12.74
CA GLU A 273 6.80 15.34 13.72
C GLU A 273 5.43 14.71 14.03
N ALA A 274 4.74 14.19 13.02
CA ALA A 274 3.46 13.50 13.22
C ALA A 274 3.58 12.29 14.15
N MET A 275 4.65 11.49 13.99
CA MET A 275 4.94 10.36 14.87
C MET A 275 5.21 10.81 16.31
N ARG A 276 5.98 11.89 16.51
CA ARG A 276 6.21 12.48 17.83
C ARG A 276 4.89 12.92 18.47
N MET A 277 4.08 13.71 17.74
CA MET A 277 2.80 14.19 18.24
C MET A 277 1.86 13.03 18.62
N GLY A 278 1.79 12.00 17.77
CA GLY A 278 1.00 10.80 18.03
C GLY A 278 1.47 10.04 19.28
N SER A 279 2.78 9.83 19.41
CA SER A 279 3.38 9.14 20.57
C SER A 279 3.18 9.89 21.87
N GLU A 280 3.44 11.19 21.89
CA GLU A 280 3.28 12.03 23.09
C GLU A 280 1.80 12.07 23.51
N THR A 281 0.86 12.27 22.59
CA THR A 281 -0.58 12.24 22.89
C THR A 281 -1.02 10.88 23.41
N TYR A 282 -0.54 9.78 22.82
CA TYR A 282 -0.81 8.43 23.28
C TYR A 282 -0.36 8.20 24.74
N HIS A 283 0.80 8.72 25.12
CA HIS A 283 1.30 8.61 26.50
C HIS A 283 0.52 9.50 27.47
N HIS A 284 0.09 10.71 27.07
CA HIS A 284 -0.82 11.54 27.88
C HIS A 284 -2.17 10.85 28.07
N LEU A 285 -2.71 10.22 27.01
CA LEU A 285 -3.94 9.44 27.08
C LEU A 285 -3.79 8.26 28.07
N LYS A 286 -2.67 7.53 28.01
CA LYS A 286 -2.37 6.46 28.96
C LYS A 286 -2.36 6.95 30.42
N ALA A 287 -1.74 8.08 30.67
CA ALA A 287 -1.68 8.68 32.01
C ALA A 287 -3.07 9.09 32.52
N GLU A 288 -3.88 9.69 31.65
CA GLU A 288 -5.24 10.12 32.01
C GLU A 288 -6.18 8.92 32.23
N ILE A 289 -6.09 7.87 31.40
CA ILE A 289 -6.83 6.61 31.59
C ILE A 289 -6.43 5.95 32.94
N LYS A 290 -5.12 5.88 33.22
CA LYS A 290 -4.64 5.32 34.49
C LYS A 290 -5.17 6.10 35.69
N LYS A 291 -5.21 7.41 35.60
CA LYS A 291 -5.69 8.31 36.66
C LYS A 291 -7.19 8.12 36.93
N ARG A 292 -8.01 7.98 35.87
CA ARG A 292 -9.49 7.91 36.00
C ARG A 292 -9.97 6.49 36.31
N TYR A 293 -9.35 5.45 35.68
CA TYR A 293 -9.88 4.09 35.66
C TYR A 293 -8.91 3.04 36.25
N GLY A 294 -7.71 3.44 36.66
CA GLY A 294 -6.71 2.56 37.22
C GLY A 294 -5.76 1.96 36.19
N LEU A 295 -4.73 1.24 36.68
CA LEU A 295 -3.66 0.72 35.81
C LEU A 295 -4.15 -0.31 34.81
N ASP A 296 -5.06 -1.21 35.20
CA ASP A 296 -5.57 -2.28 34.36
C ASP A 296 -6.33 -1.76 33.13
N ALA A 297 -6.90 -0.54 33.23
CA ALA A 297 -7.56 0.14 32.12
C ALA A 297 -6.59 0.59 31.01
N THR A 298 -5.28 0.50 31.24
CA THR A 298 -4.24 0.81 30.22
C THR A 298 -3.82 -0.41 29.40
N ALA A 299 -4.52 -1.55 29.54
CA ALA A 299 -4.37 -2.68 28.62
C ALA A 299 -4.77 -2.26 27.19
N VAL A 300 -4.08 -2.83 26.20
CA VAL A 300 -4.27 -2.47 24.79
C VAL A 300 -4.99 -3.60 24.04
N GLY A 301 -5.83 -3.21 23.08
CA GLY A 301 -6.47 -4.12 22.14
C GLY A 301 -5.54 -4.60 21.01
N ASP A 302 -6.13 -5.30 20.04
CA ASP A 302 -5.40 -5.90 18.90
C ASP A 302 -4.61 -4.89 18.09
N GLU A 303 -5.06 -3.64 18.03
CA GLU A 303 -4.46 -2.58 17.25
C GLU A 303 -3.60 -1.59 18.05
N GLY A 304 -3.38 -1.90 19.35
CA GLY A 304 -2.55 -1.09 20.25
C GLY A 304 -3.28 0.07 20.94
N GLY A 305 -4.54 0.33 20.61
CA GLY A 305 -5.39 1.28 21.30
C GLY A 305 -5.80 0.79 22.68
N PHE A 306 -5.99 1.70 23.65
CA PHE A 306 -6.45 1.37 24.98
C PHE A 306 -7.92 0.92 24.96
N ALA A 307 -8.28 0.03 25.89
CA ALA A 307 -9.65 -0.46 26.03
C ALA A 307 -10.20 -0.19 27.46
N PRO A 308 -10.25 1.08 27.91
CA PRO A 308 -10.78 1.40 29.24
C PRO A 308 -12.26 1.05 29.33
N ASN A 309 -12.73 0.72 30.55
CA ASN A 309 -14.13 0.40 30.78
C ASN A 309 -14.97 1.69 30.87
N ILE A 310 -15.09 2.42 29.76
CA ILE A 310 -15.89 3.62 29.61
C ILE A 310 -17.30 3.27 29.15
N GLN A 311 -18.25 4.17 29.45
CA GLN A 311 -19.67 3.85 29.37
C GLN A 311 -20.29 4.22 28.03
N ASP A 312 -19.86 5.35 27.45
CA ASP A 312 -20.42 5.86 26.19
C ASP A 312 -19.33 6.45 25.26
N ASN A 313 -19.72 6.71 24.03
CA ASN A 313 -18.79 7.16 22.98
C ASN A 313 -18.30 8.61 23.21
N LYS A 314 -19.11 9.47 23.84
CA LYS A 314 -18.72 10.84 24.16
C LYS A 314 -17.60 10.87 25.20
N GLU A 315 -17.63 9.97 26.19
CA GLU A 315 -16.56 9.82 27.17
C GLU A 315 -15.21 9.47 26.50
N GLY A 316 -15.23 8.64 25.43
CA GLY A 316 -14.06 8.36 24.60
C GLY A 316 -13.51 9.63 23.90
N LEU A 317 -14.39 10.45 23.33
CA LEU A 317 -14.01 11.71 22.70
C LEU A 317 -13.47 12.73 23.71
N ASP A 318 -14.04 12.81 24.91
CA ASP A 318 -13.56 13.65 26.00
C ASP A 318 -12.14 13.26 26.46
N LEU A 319 -11.86 11.95 26.53
CA LEU A 319 -10.52 11.44 26.82
C LEU A 319 -9.51 11.86 25.75
N LEU A 320 -9.86 11.73 24.47
CA LEU A 320 -8.98 12.15 23.38
C LEU A 320 -8.72 13.65 23.42
N LYS A 321 -9.76 14.47 23.56
CA LYS A 321 -9.62 15.92 23.65
C LYS A 321 -8.72 16.31 24.82
N THR A 322 -8.92 15.71 25.99
CA THR A 322 -8.10 15.95 27.17
C THR A 322 -6.62 15.58 26.90
N ALA A 323 -6.36 14.44 26.27
CA ALA A 323 -5.00 13.99 25.96
C ALA A 323 -4.30 14.92 24.95
N ILE A 324 -5.03 15.39 23.92
CA ILE A 324 -4.55 16.35 22.92
C ILE A 324 -4.17 17.68 23.60
N ASP A 325 -5.03 18.18 24.49
CA ASP A 325 -4.80 19.43 25.23
C ASP A 325 -3.59 19.30 26.16
N LEU A 326 -3.47 18.19 26.91
CA LEU A 326 -2.34 17.92 27.80
C LEU A 326 -1.01 17.76 27.05
N ALA A 327 -1.04 17.24 25.82
CA ALA A 327 0.14 17.15 24.97
C ALA A 327 0.53 18.48 24.31
N GLY A 328 -0.32 19.51 24.41
CA GLY A 328 -0.07 20.85 23.81
C GLY A 328 -0.31 20.89 22.30
N TYR A 329 -1.14 20.00 21.78
CA TYR A 329 -1.41 19.88 20.34
C TYR A 329 -2.83 20.28 19.93
N THR A 330 -3.52 21.05 20.78
CA THR A 330 -4.83 21.65 20.45
C THR A 330 -4.74 22.45 19.15
N GLY A 331 -5.67 22.19 18.21
CA GLY A 331 -5.68 22.80 16.88
C GLY A 331 -4.67 22.20 15.88
N LYS A 332 -3.80 21.27 16.30
CA LYS A 332 -2.86 20.54 15.42
C LYS A 332 -3.24 19.07 15.19
N ILE A 333 -3.96 18.48 16.13
CA ILE A 333 -4.47 17.13 16.04
C ILE A 333 -5.99 17.17 15.87
N SER A 334 -6.49 16.52 14.85
CA SER A 334 -7.91 16.26 14.62
C SER A 334 -8.29 14.86 15.08
N ILE A 335 -9.58 14.58 15.18
CA ILE A 335 -10.12 13.27 15.59
C ILE A 335 -10.77 12.58 14.40
N GLY A 336 -10.54 11.27 14.28
CA GLY A 336 -11.27 10.36 13.42
C GLY A 336 -11.96 9.28 14.25
N MET A 337 -13.01 8.71 13.68
CA MET A 337 -13.72 7.58 14.29
C MET A 337 -13.97 6.50 13.26
N ASP A 338 -13.91 5.24 13.68
CA ASP A 338 -14.49 4.11 12.97
C ASP A 338 -15.65 3.59 13.81
N ILE A 339 -16.83 3.62 13.23
CA ILE A 339 -18.05 3.24 13.92
C ILE A 339 -18.31 1.74 13.79
N ALA A 340 -17.98 1.16 12.63
CA ALA A 340 -18.29 -0.22 12.26
C ALA A 340 -19.78 -0.55 12.49
N ALA A 341 -20.67 0.31 12.00
CA ALA A 341 -22.07 0.30 12.36
C ALA A 341 -22.84 -0.96 11.94
N SER A 342 -22.33 -1.72 10.97
CA SER A 342 -22.88 -3.03 10.59
C SER A 342 -22.85 -4.04 11.74
N GLU A 343 -21.90 -3.90 12.69
CA GLU A 343 -21.78 -4.80 13.86
C GLU A 343 -22.98 -4.69 14.82
N PHE A 344 -23.66 -3.55 14.83
CA PHE A 344 -24.80 -3.30 15.71
C PHE A 344 -26.09 -2.90 14.98
N TYR A 345 -26.12 -3.11 13.66
CA TYR A 345 -27.34 -2.94 12.86
C TYR A 345 -28.27 -4.13 13.00
N LYS A 346 -29.54 -3.88 13.34
CA LYS A 346 -30.52 -4.90 13.65
C LYS A 346 -31.94 -4.41 13.31
N GLU A 347 -32.68 -5.17 12.51
CA GLU A 347 -34.10 -4.87 12.21
C GLU A 347 -34.33 -3.42 11.71
N GLY A 348 -33.41 -2.88 10.91
CA GLY A 348 -33.53 -1.50 10.39
C GLY A 348 -33.13 -0.41 11.38
N LYS A 349 -32.53 -0.74 12.52
CA LYS A 349 -32.09 0.18 13.57
C LYS A 349 -30.68 -0.15 14.08
N TYR A 350 -30.12 0.73 14.87
CA TYR A 350 -28.77 0.68 15.40
C TYR A 350 -28.78 0.55 16.93
N ASP A 351 -28.30 -0.59 17.43
CA ASP A 351 -28.28 -0.95 18.84
C ASP A 351 -26.94 -0.58 19.48
N LEU A 352 -26.82 0.61 20.08
CA LEU A 352 -25.59 1.03 20.77
C LEU A 352 -25.28 0.25 22.06
N ASP A 353 -26.19 -0.62 22.53
CA ASP A 353 -25.96 -1.53 23.65
C ASP A 353 -25.87 -3.01 23.21
N PHE A 354 -25.47 -3.24 21.94
CA PHE A 354 -25.47 -4.55 21.27
C PHE A 354 -24.67 -5.64 21.99
N LYS A 355 -23.70 -5.27 22.83
CA LYS A 355 -22.91 -6.18 23.67
C LYS A 355 -23.71 -6.70 24.86
N ASN A 356 -24.82 -6.06 25.20
CA ASN A 356 -25.72 -6.49 26.25
C ASN A 356 -26.78 -7.45 25.68
N PRO A 357 -26.80 -8.75 26.10
CA PRO A 357 -27.81 -9.69 25.60
C PRO A 357 -29.26 -9.30 25.93
N LYS A 358 -29.45 -8.33 26.85
CA LYS A 358 -30.75 -7.78 27.24
C LYS A 358 -30.95 -6.36 26.77
N SER A 359 -30.30 -5.96 25.65
CA SER A 359 -30.50 -4.65 25.05
C SER A 359 -31.98 -4.41 24.76
N ASP A 360 -32.44 -3.21 25.08
CA ASP A 360 -33.85 -2.79 24.95
C ASP A 360 -34.11 -2.22 23.54
N PRO A 361 -34.91 -2.92 22.69
CA PRO A 361 -35.17 -2.47 21.31
C PRO A 361 -35.85 -1.08 21.24
N SER A 362 -36.50 -0.61 22.29
CA SER A 362 -37.11 0.72 22.34
C SER A 362 -36.07 1.85 22.34
N LYS A 363 -34.81 1.54 22.68
CA LYS A 363 -33.66 2.45 22.72
C LYS A 363 -32.81 2.43 21.46
N TRP A 364 -33.08 1.52 20.52
CA TRP A 364 -32.34 1.43 19.27
C TRP A 364 -32.63 2.66 18.40
N LEU A 365 -31.54 3.20 17.85
CA LEU A 365 -31.61 4.42 17.06
C LEU A 365 -32.03 4.13 15.61
N THR A 366 -32.83 5.00 15.05
CA THR A 366 -33.03 5.08 13.60
C THR A 366 -31.74 5.63 12.93
N GLY A 367 -31.61 5.47 11.62
CA GLY A 367 -30.48 6.08 10.89
C GLY A 367 -30.43 7.61 11.04
N ASP A 368 -31.56 8.28 11.04
CA ASP A 368 -31.65 9.75 11.24
C ASP A 368 -31.16 10.13 12.66
N GLN A 369 -31.59 9.41 13.71
CA GLN A 369 -31.13 9.65 15.08
C GLN A 369 -29.61 9.37 15.26
N LEU A 370 -29.09 8.35 14.59
CA LEU A 370 -27.66 8.07 14.60
C LEU A 370 -26.88 9.19 13.88
N ALA A 371 -27.41 9.71 12.77
CA ALA A 371 -26.84 10.88 12.08
C ALA A 371 -26.82 12.13 12.97
N GLU A 372 -27.89 12.40 13.73
CA GLU A 372 -27.94 13.49 14.70
C GLU A 372 -26.86 13.35 15.78
N LEU A 373 -26.60 12.13 16.25
CA LEU A 373 -25.53 11.86 17.21
C LEU A 373 -24.16 12.21 16.60
N TYR A 374 -23.89 11.83 15.34
CA TYR A 374 -22.63 12.21 14.65
C TYR A 374 -22.52 13.72 14.48
N GLN A 375 -23.58 14.41 14.13
CA GLN A 375 -23.58 15.88 14.03
C GLN A 375 -23.22 16.54 15.38
N SER A 376 -23.66 15.96 16.51
CA SER A 376 -23.26 16.45 17.83
C SER A 376 -21.76 16.29 18.07
N PHE A 377 -21.17 15.16 17.68
CA PHE A 377 -19.72 14.94 17.79
C PHE A 377 -18.91 15.91 16.91
N ILE A 378 -19.34 16.10 15.66
CA ILE A 378 -18.70 17.05 14.74
C ILE A 378 -18.74 18.48 15.28
N LYS A 379 -19.81 18.85 15.95
CA LYS A 379 -19.98 20.19 16.53
C LYS A 379 -19.15 20.42 17.79
N GLU A 380 -19.01 19.41 18.65
CA GLU A 380 -18.41 19.54 19.98
C GLU A 380 -16.92 19.20 20.01
N TYR A 381 -16.44 18.40 19.03
CA TYR A 381 -15.07 17.91 18.95
C TYR A 381 -14.46 18.17 17.58
N PRO A 382 -13.12 18.19 17.44
CA PRO A 382 -12.46 18.37 16.14
C PRO A 382 -12.53 17.07 15.29
N VAL A 383 -13.73 16.51 15.13
CA VAL A 383 -13.97 15.31 14.32
C VAL A 383 -13.98 15.70 12.84
N VAL A 384 -13.06 15.12 12.06
CA VAL A 384 -12.88 15.39 10.62
C VAL A 384 -13.12 14.18 9.74
N SER A 385 -13.26 12.99 10.32
CA SER A 385 -13.45 11.73 9.60
C SER A 385 -14.28 10.75 10.41
N ILE A 386 -15.28 10.14 9.75
CA ILE A 386 -16.09 9.03 10.29
C ILE A 386 -16.09 7.90 9.27
N GLU A 387 -15.67 6.71 9.70
CA GLU A 387 -15.66 5.48 8.92
C GLU A 387 -16.86 4.63 9.32
N ASP A 388 -17.45 3.96 8.33
CA ASP A 388 -18.57 3.03 8.43
C ASP A 388 -19.72 3.51 9.36
N ALA A 389 -20.18 4.74 9.03
CA ALA A 389 -21.21 5.44 9.79
C ALA A 389 -22.54 4.70 9.89
N PHE A 390 -22.86 3.85 8.91
CA PHE A 390 -24.09 3.05 8.84
C PHE A 390 -23.77 1.64 8.34
N ASP A 391 -24.79 0.76 8.38
CA ASP A 391 -24.69 -0.58 7.81
C ASP A 391 -24.22 -0.54 6.34
N GLN A 392 -23.49 -1.57 5.94
CA GLN A 392 -22.86 -1.70 4.61
C GLN A 392 -23.85 -1.67 3.43
N ASP A 393 -25.15 -1.83 3.69
CA ASP A 393 -26.20 -1.79 2.66
C ASP A 393 -27.27 -0.72 2.94
N ASP A 394 -27.11 0.11 3.99
CA ASP A 394 -28.01 1.24 4.32
C ASP A 394 -27.67 2.51 3.51
N TRP A 395 -27.70 2.39 2.18
CA TRP A 395 -27.31 3.43 1.23
C TRP A 395 -27.97 4.78 1.42
N ASP A 396 -29.23 4.80 1.87
CA ASP A 396 -30.02 6.02 1.99
C ASP A 396 -29.53 6.89 3.16
N ASN A 397 -29.25 6.30 4.30
CA ASN A 397 -28.70 7.03 5.45
C ASN A 397 -27.27 7.51 5.21
N TRP A 398 -26.45 6.73 4.49
CA TRP A 398 -25.14 7.17 4.02
C TRP A 398 -25.23 8.43 3.16
N ALA A 399 -26.11 8.44 2.15
CA ALA A 399 -26.29 9.58 1.25
C ALA A 399 -26.82 10.82 1.98
N LYS A 400 -27.78 10.66 2.92
CA LYS A 400 -28.29 11.74 3.76
C LYS A 400 -27.18 12.36 4.63
N LEU A 401 -26.40 11.55 5.33
CA LEU A 401 -25.30 12.05 6.16
C LEU A 401 -24.27 12.80 5.31
N LYS A 402 -23.88 12.23 4.16
CA LYS A 402 -22.94 12.89 3.25
C LYS A 402 -23.45 14.25 2.76
N ALA A 403 -24.75 14.40 2.52
CA ALA A 403 -25.35 15.66 2.09
C ALA A 403 -25.38 16.71 3.23
N SER A 404 -25.37 16.29 4.49
CA SER A 404 -25.50 17.14 5.67
C SER A 404 -24.18 17.53 6.34
N THR A 405 -23.02 17.01 5.86
CA THR A 405 -21.70 17.29 6.45
C THR A 405 -20.61 17.45 5.42
N ASN A 406 -19.55 18.21 5.78
CA ASN A 406 -18.35 18.40 4.97
C ASN A 406 -17.16 17.56 5.42
N ILE A 407 -17.29 16.75 6.48
CA ILE A 407 -16.20 15.89 6.93
C ILE A 407 -15.95 14.73 5.97
N GLN A 408 -14.88 14.00 6.20
CA GLN A 408 -14.62 12.76 5.50
C GLN A 408 -15.56 11.66 6.01
N LEU A 409 -16.26 11.01 5.09
CA LEU A 409 -17.01 9.78 5.32
C LEU A 409 -16.32 8.65 4.58
N VAL A 410 -15.78 7.70 5.34
CA VAL A 410 -14.95 6.60 4.82
C VAL A 410 -15.82 5.35 4.69
N GLY A 411 -15.83 4.75 3.51
CA GLY A 411 -16.49 3.46 3.29
C GLY A 411 -15.49 2.33 3.39
N ASP A 412 -15.58 1.52 4.44
CA ASP A 412 -14.88 0.24 4.62
C ASP A 412 -15.78 -0.91 4.16
N ASP A 413 -16.66 -1.42 5.00
CA ASP A 413 -17.60 -2.49 4.67
C ASP A 413 -18.56 -2.09 3.53
N LEU A 414 -18.87 -0.81 3.41
CA LEU A 414 -19.67 -0.26 2.31
C LEU A 414 -19.03 -0.56 0.93
N THR A 415 -17.72 -0.48 0.79
CA THR A 415 -17.02 -0.55 -0.50
C THR A 415 -16.13 -1.78 -0.66
N VAL A 416 -15.62 -2.33 0.43
CA VAL A 416 -14.71 -3.49 0.54
C VAL A 416 -13.58 -3.47 -0.48
N THR A 417 -13.04 -2.30 -0.78
CA THR A 417 -12.02 -2.09 -1.84
C THR A 417 -12.45 -2.61 -3.23
N ASN A 418 -13.75 -2.89 -3.44
CA ASN A 418 -14.27 -3.49 -4.65
C ASN A 418 -14.73 -2.42 -5.64
N PRO A 419 -14.15 -2.33 -6.87
CA PRO A 419 -14.53 -1.34 -7.86
C PRO A 419 -16.03 -1.30 -8.22
N LYS A 420 -16.75 -2.44 -8.12
CA LYS A 420 -18.19 -2.48 -8.38
C LYS A 420 -18.96 -1.74 -7.28
N ARG A 421 -18.64 -1.99 -6.01
CA ARG A 421 -19.27 -1.31 -4.88
C ARG A 421 -18.86 0.16 -4.80
N ILE A 422 -17.61 0.48 -5.15
CA ILE A 422 -17.15 1.87 -5.25
C ILE A 422 -17.98 2.65 -6.28
N ARG A 423 -18.23 2.10 -7.47
CA ARG A 423 -19.11 2.74 -8.47
C ARG A 423 -20.52 2.94 -7.93
N GLN A 424 -21.09 1.93 -7.29
CA GLN A 424 -22.42 2.04 -6.66
C GLN A 424 -22.46 3.13 -5.61
N ALA A 425 -21.42 3.24 -4.77
CA ALA A 425 -21.33 4.27 -3.75
C ALA A 425 -21.16 5.69 -4.35
N ILE A 426 -20.43 5.81 -5.47
CA ILE A 426 -20.32 7.06 -6.23
C ILE A 426 -21.69 7.47 -6.78
N ASP A 427 -22.38 6.55 -7.46
CA ASP A 427 -23.70 6.81 -8.07
C ASP A 427 -24.74 7.21 -7.02
N LYS A 428 -24.72 6.55 -5.87
CA LYS A 428 -25.60 6.83 -4.72
C LYS A 428 -25.13 8.03 -3.87
N LYS A 429 -23.94 8.58 -4.12
CA LYS A 429 -23.31 9.67 -3.36
C LYS A 429 -23.20 9.36 -1.86
N SER A 430 -22.85 8.13 -1.52
CA SER A 430 -22.93 7.62 -0.15
C SER A 430 -21.77 8.04 0.73
N CYS A 431 -20.53 8.06 0.21
CA CYS A 431 -19.32 8.45 0.94
C CYS A 431 -18.41 9.34 0.08
N ASN A 432 -17.26 9.75 0.61
CA ASN A 432 -16.29 10.60 -0.09
C ASN A 432 -14.83 10.17 0.15
N CYS A 433 -14.63 8.98 0.73
CA CYS A 433 -13.33 8.37 0.93
C CYS A 433 -13.44 6.85 0.86
N LEU A 434 -12.50 6.23 0.17
CA LEU A 434 -12.30 4.77 0.16
C LEU A 434 -11.40 4.38 1.32
N LEU A 435 -11.78 3.37 2.11
CA LEU A 435 -10.81 2.62 2.89
C LEU A 435 -10.22 1.53 2.00
N LEU A 436 -8.90 1.58 1.76
CA LEU A 436 -8.22 0.64 0.90
C LEU A 436 -7.53 -0.42 1.74
N LYS A 437 -8.04 -1.65 1.69
CA LYS A 437 -7.46 -2.84 2.31
C LYS A 437 -7.12 -3.85 1.22
N VAL A 438 -5.83 -4.09 0.98
CA VAL A 438 -5.37 -4.94 -0.12
C VAL A 438 -5.95 -6.36 -0.10
N ASN A 439 -6.23 -6.90 1.09
CA ASN A 439 -6.77 -8.25 1.24
C ASN A 439 -8.28 -8.35 1.00
N GLN A 440 -9.05 -7.25 1.09
CA GLN A 440 -10.48 -7.25 0.77
C GLN A 440 -10.76 -7.50 -0.71
N ILE A 441 -9.82 -7.10 -1.57
CA ILE A 441 -9.91 -7.33 -3.01
C ILE A 441 -8.95 -8.41 -3.50
N GLY A 442 -7.75 -8.56 -2.93
CA GLY A 442 -6.87 -9.70 -3.09
C GLY A 442 -5.80 -9.60 -4.18
N SER A 443 -5.55 -8.42 -4.77
CA SER A 443 -4.40 -8.18 -5.64
C SER A 443 -3.92 -6.72 -5.60
N VAL A 444 -2.65 -6.50 -5.92
CA VAL A 444 -2.05 -5.15 -6.03
C VAL A 444 -2.69 -4.37 -7.17
N THR A 445 -2.91 -5.02 -8.32
CA THR A 445 -3.52 -4.38 -9.49
C THR A 445 -4.93 -3.86 -9.19
N GLU A 446 -5.80 -4.69 -8.62
CA GLU A 446 -7.17 -4.27 -8.27
C GLU A 446 -7.18 -3.19 -7.18
N SER A 447 -6.24 -3.25 -6.21
CA SER A 447 -6.08 -2.21 -5.19
C SER A 447 -5.72 -0.85 -5.79
N ILE A 448 -4.79 -0.83 -6.75
CA ILE A 448 -4.44 0.40 -7.51
C ILE A 448 -5.63 0.89 -8.33
N GLU A 449 -6.39 0.01 -8.97
CA GLU A 449 -7.59 0.36 -9.75
C GLU A 449 -8.68 0.97 -8.85
N ALA A 450 -8.92 0.42 -7.66
CA ALA A 450 -9.86 0.94 -6.69
C ALA A 450 -9.47 2.37 -6.23
N ALA A 451 -8.18 2.59 -5.93
CA ALA A 451 -7.67 3.91 -5.58
C ALA A 451 -7.83 4.92 -6.72
N LYS A 452 -7.48 4.54 -7.96
CA LYS A 452 -7.65 5.40 -9.14
C LYS A 452 -9.11 5.76 -9.40
N LEU A 453 -10.01 4.77 -9.30
CA LEU A 453 -11.45 4.99 -9.48
C LEU A 453 -11.99 5.99 -8.44
N SER A 454 -11.62 5.84 -7.18
CA SER A 454 -12.04 6.73 -6.11
C SER A 454 -11.53 8.16 -6.34
N ARG A 455 -10.23 8.34 -6.60
CA ARG A 455 -9.63 9.65 -6.83
C ARG A 455 -10.17 10.36 -8.07
N SER A 456 -10.42 9.64 -9.17
CA SER A 456 -11.00 10.23 -10.40
C SER A 456 -12.42 10.76 -10.20
N ASN A 457 -13.08 10.38 -9.08
CA ASN A 457 -14.39 10.87 -8.68
C ASN A 457 -14.33 11.85 -7.48
N GLY A 458 -13.14 12.42 -7.20
CA GLY A 458 -12.94 13.43 -6.16
C GLY A 458 -12.95 12.88 -4.73
N TRP A 459 -12.83 11.57 -4.55
CA TRP A 459 -12.75 10.95 -3.24
C TRP A 459 -11.34 10.95 -2.69
N GLY A 460 -11.22 10.99 -1.37
CA GLY A 460 -10.01 10.58 -0.65
C GLY A 460 -9.81 9.07 -0.69
N VAL A 461 -8.60 8.63 -0.33
CA VAL A 461 -8.27 7.22 -0.13
C VAL A 461 -7.46 7.10 1.15
N MET A 462 -7.88 6.27 2.09
CA MET A 462 -7.16 5.91 3.31
C MET A 462 -6.65 4.48 3.16
N VAL A 463 -5.33 4.29 3.12
CA VAL A 463 -4.74 2.94 3.13
C VAL A 463 -4.81 2.38 4.54
N SER A 464 -5.26 1.14 4.68
CA SER A 464 -5.53 0.56 5.98
C SER A 464 -4.86 -0.80 6.18
N HIS A 465 -4.49 -1.07 7.43
CA HIS A 465 -4.13 -2.37 7.95
C HIS A 465 -5.36 -3.27 8.17
N ARG A 466 -5.14 -4.42 8.78
CA ARG A 466 -6.20 -5.24 9.39
C ARG A 466 -5.90 -5.47 10.87
N SER A 467 -6.90 -5.96 11.62
CA SER A 467 -6.71 -6.29 13.05
C SER A 467 -5.66 -7.39 13.25
N GLY A 468 -5.59 -8.39 12.37
CA GLY A 468 -4.51 -9.37 12.33
C GLY A 468 -3.44 -8.97 11.33
N GLU A 469 -2.30 -8.50 11.83
CA GLU A 469 -1.17 -8.02 11.04
C GLU A 469 0.07 -8.89 11.25
N THR A 470 1.06 -8.67 10.36
CA THR A 470 2.40 -9.22 10.43
C THR A 470 3.43 -8.09 10.41
N GLU A 471 4.73 -8.41 10.42
CA GLU A 471 5.81 -7.42 10.26
C GLU A 471 5.93 -6.87 8.82
N ASP A 472 5.16 -7.38 7.86
CA ASP A 472 5.20 -6.90 6.47
C ASP A 472 4.83 -5.42 6.39
N THR A 473 5.65 -4.64 5.67
CA THR A 473 5.52 -3.18 5.59
C THR A 473 4.89 -2.69 4.30
N PHE A 474 4.38 -3.58 3.45
CA PHE A 474 3.92 -3.25 2.10
C PHE A 474 2.98 -2.04 2.03
N ILE A 475 2.02 -1.94 2.97
CA ILE A 475 1.05 -0.84 2.96
C ILE A 475 1.67 0.54 3.25
N ALA A 476 2.83 0.60 3.89
CA ALA A 476 3.58 1.84 4.08
C ALA A 476 4.17 2.34 2.75
N ASP A 477 4.73 1.45 1.95
CA ASP A 477 5.20 1.77 0.60
C ASP A 477 4.01 2.09 -0.33
N LEU A 478 2.89 1.36 -0.18
CA LEU A 478 1.68 1.55 -0.98
C LEU A 478 1.07 2.94 -0.78
N VAL A 479 0.90 3.39 0.45
CA VAL A 479 0.28 4.70 0.75
C VAL A 479 1.09 5.85 0.17
N VAL A 480 2.43 5.76 0.25
CA VAL A 480 3.35 6.77 -0.31
C VAL A 480 3.34 6.72 -1.84
N GLY A 481 3.45 5.51 -2.42
CA GLY A 481 3.45 5.32 -3.88
C GLY A 481 2.15 5.76 -4.55
N LEU A 482 1.00 5.51 -3.93
CA LEU A 482 -0.29 5.97 -4.42
C LEU A 482 -0.58 7.44 -4.10
N ALA A 483 0.25 8.11 -3.29
CA ALA A 483 0.06 9.50 -2.83
C ALA A 483 -1.35 9.73 -2.27
N THR A 484 -1.84 8.81 -1.43
CA THR A 484 -3.23 8.87 -0.93
C THR A 484 -3.41 9.81 0.25
N GLY A 485 -2.32 10.20 0.91
CA GLY A 485 -2.29 11.24 1.94
C GLY A 485 -2.70 10.82 3.33
N GLN A 486 -3.15 9.57 3.55
CA GLN A 486 -3.57 9.09 4.87
C GLN A 486 -3.43 7.58 5.01
N ILE A 487 -3.06 7.13 6.22
CA ILE A 487 -2.91 5.72 6.56
C ILE A 487 -3.54 5.42 7.92
N LYS A 488 -4.33 4.35 8.02
CA LYS A 488 -4.85 3.79 9.26
C LYS A 488 -4.14 2.47 9.53
N THR A 489 -3.18 2.45 10.49
CA THR A 489 -2.41 1.25 10.79
C THR A 489 -2.17 1.04 12.29
N GLY A 490 -3.19 1.38 13.10
CA GLY A 490 -3.23 1.16 14.55
C GLY A 490 -2.61 2.30 15.36
N ALA A 491 -2.44 2.06 16.66
CA ALA A 491 -1.79 2.98 17.58
C ALA A 491 -0.28 3.06 17.34
N PRO A 492 0.42 4.08 17.88
CA PRO A 492 1.89 4.11 17.91
C PRO A 492 2.45 3.14 18.97
N CYS A 493 1.97 1.90 18.93
CA CYS A 493 2.25 0.81 19.86
C CYS A 493 2.06 -0.52 19.15
N ARG A 494 2.71 -1.60 19.63
CA ARG A 494 2.78 -2.95 19.04
C ARG A 494 3.62 -3.02 17.77
N SER A 495 4.53 -3.98 17.71
CA SER A 495 5.61 -4.05 16.71
C SER A 495 5.10 -4.16 15.28
N GLU A 496 4.01 -4.89 15.05
CA GLU A 496 3.40 -5.08 13.73
C GLU A 496 2.76 -3.79 13.18
N ARG A 497 2.37 -2.85 14.06
CA ARG A 497 1.89 -1.50 13.69
C ARG A 497 3.08 -0.59 13.44
N LEU A 498 4.02 -0.56 14.39
CA LEU A 498 5.24 0.22 14.30
C LEU A 498 6.11 -0.16 13.10
N ALA A 499 6.07 -1.40 12.63
CA ALA A 499 6.76 -1.81 11.42
C ALA A 499 6.41 -0.91 10.23
N LYS A 500 5.11 -0.57 10.05
CA LYS A 500 4.61 0.30 8.97
C LYS A 500 5.03 1.75 9.21
N TYR A 501 4.86 2.25 10.44
CA TYR A 501 5.26 3.62 10.79
C TYR A 501 6.77 3.84 10.66
N ASN A 502 7.58 2.88 11.13
CA ASN A 502 9.04 2.94 10.99
C ASN A 502 9.48 2.89 9.52
N GLN A 503 8.74 2.18 8.65
CA GLN A 503 9.00 2.19 7.21
C GLN A 503 8.71 3.57 6.60
N LEU A 504 7.65 4.24 7.02
CA LEU A 504 7.34 5.61 6.59
C LEU A 504 8.43 6.61 7.01
N LEU A 505 9.00 6.47 8.22
CA LEU A 505 10.15 7.27 8.65
C LEU A 505 11.38 7.05 7.77
N ARG A 506 11.69 5.78 7.39
CA ARG A 506 12.79 5.48 6.45
C ARG A 506 12.54 6.08 5.07
N ILE A 507 11.30 6.02 4.57
CA ILE A 507 10.93 6.64 3.29
C ILE A 507 11.09 8.16 3.36
N GLU A 508 10.69 8.80 4.46
CA GLU A 508 10.89 10.25 4.66
C GLU A 508 12.37 10.61 4.63
N GLU A 509 13.22 9.85 5.33
CA GLU A 509 14.67 10.04 5.34
C GLU A 509 15.27 9.86 3.93
N GLU A 510 14.84 8.83 3.19
CA GLU A 510 15.30 8.59 1.80
C GLU A 510 14.89 9.72 0.84
N LEU A 511 13.68 10.28 1.01
CA LEU A 511 13.20 11.41 0.22
C LEU A 511 13.93 12.72 0.59
N GLY A 512 14.36 12.87 1.84
CA GLY A 512 15.06 14.04 2.31
C GLY A 512 14.30 15.34 2.06
N LYS A 513 14.89 16.29 1.35
CA LYS A 513 14.28 17.59 1.01
C LYS A 513 13.05 17.48 0.08
N ASP A 514 12.90 16.37 -0.61
CA ASP A 514 11.77 16.12 -1.52
C ASP A 514 10.59 15.45 -0.80
N ALA A 515 10.73 15.18 0.52
CA ALA A 515 9.66 14.65 1.35
C ALA A 515 8.54 15.69 1.51
N ILE A 516 7.32 15.26 1.24
CA ILE A 516 6.12 16.08 1.35
C ILE A 516 5.14 15.36 2.25
N TYR A 517 4.79 15.98 3.37
CA TYR A 517 3.77 15.50 4.29
C TYR A 517 2.40 16.05 3.89
N ALA A 518 1.38 15.21 3.87
CA ALA A 518 0.04 15.59 3.42
C ALA A 518 -0.62 16.67 4.30
N GLY A 519 -0.41 16.61 5.62
CA GLY A 519 -0.90 17.61 6.56
C GLY A 519 -2.41 17.85 6.44
N ASN A 520 -2.83 19.10 6.42
CA ASN A 520 -4.24 19.49 6.30
C ASN A 520 -4.90 19.05 4.98
N ASN A 521 -4.09 18.71 3.96
CA ASN A 521 -4.58 18.25 2.67
C ASN A 521 -4.72 16.71 2.60
N PHE A 522 -4.72 16.01 3.74
CA PHE A 522 -4.69 14.56 3.83
C PHE A 522 -5.77 13.84 3.00
N ARG A 523 -6.90 14.48 2.73
CA ARG A 523 -7.99 13.91 1.91
C ARG A 523 -7.68 13.92 0.42
N ASN A 524 -7.04 15.00 -0.05
CA ASN A 524 -6.68 15.20 -1.47
C ASN A 524 -5.33 15.93 -1.53
N PRO A 525 -4.21 15.21 -1.30
CA PRO A 525 -2.89 15.84 -1.13
C PRO A 525 -2.25 16.30 -2.45
N VAL A 526 -2.76 15.91 -3.62
CA VAL A 526 -2.29 16.24 -4.98
C VAL A 526 -3.45 16.51 -5.91
#